data_723c3c15f8b1bbfae72bec0ae927fd60
#
_entry.id   723c3c15f8b1bbfae72bec0ae927fd60
#
_cell.length_a   1.000
_cell.length_b   1.000
_cell.length_c   1.000
_cell.angle_alpha   90.00
_cell.angle_beta   90.00
_cell.angle_gamma   90.00
#
_symmetry.space_group_name_H-M   'P 1'
#
loop_
_entity.id
_entity.type
_entity.pdbx_description
1 polymer ?
#
loop_
_entity_poly.entity_id
_entity_poly.type
_entity_poly.pdbx_seq_one_letter_code
_entity_poly.pdbx_strand_id
1 'polypeptide(L)'
;LNFKKVLLLNKRTRYELEKLQFPGISDKQLEFFIRKRGSDFDTLFTTHKSQKSFTKELIKTFKEVGIEVEVADRTVYRKEYVDWADLVVTSGGDGTFLLGASHIKSREKPILGFNNDPDRSSGRLCLSKEYSLNPSLAIQKIVKNEFNWLYRTRIEVQLTGTRAKEDCVELDQWPQPMSPGAVRIPNCNDLNVVTQVVPHLALNEVFAGECLASQVSYLVVDVPGNVRTQVKCSGVCVSTGTGSTSWHMSINRLSLAKVHRILEIAGVEKSPADVSDITTTFNNSLQFSPDDPRLFYTLRDPICGGVWPDPPGIPSDAFTPSLSVMSKCYAANLVIDGTWAYPFNDGTVAFMYSKPQNMLKTVVLL
;
A
#
# COMPACT_ATOMS: atom_id res chain seq x y z
N LEU A 1 -17.48 -22.83 8.02
CA LEU A 1 -17.66 -21.39 8.29
C LEU A 1 -18.84 -20.91 7.45
N ASN A 2 -19.82 -20.29 8.07
CA ASN A 2 -21.01 -19.84 7.34
C ASN A 2 -21.04 -18.32 7.38
N PHE A 3 -20.46 -17.67 6.36
CA PHE A 3 -20.57 -16.23 6.18
C PHE A 3 -22.02 -15.88 5.87
N LYS A 4 -22.66 -15.08 6.69
CA LYS A 4 -24.05 -14.62 6.49
C LYS A 4 -24.11 -13.20 5.97
N LYS A 5 -23.10 -12.37 6.29
CA LYS A 5 -23.04 -10.95 6.02
C LYS A 5 -21.74 -10.58 5.33
N VAL A 6 -21.84 -10.01 4.15
CA VAL A 6 -20.72 -9.52 3.34
C VAL A 6 -20.81 -8.00 3.21
N LEU A 7 -19.73 -7.31 3.55
CA LEU A 7 -19.53 -5.92 3.18
C LEU A 7 -18.75 -5.85 1.88
N LEU A 8 -19.35 -5.37 0.81
CA LEU A 8 -18.72 -5.20 -0.49
C LEU A 8 -18.22 -3.76 -0.66
N LEU A 9 -16.91 -3.57 -0.57
CA LEU A 9 -16.26 -2.29 -0.90
C LEU A 9 -16.05 -2.20 -2.40
N ASN A 10 -16.77 -1.29 -3.05
CA ASN A 10 -16.71 -1.09 -4.49
C ASN A 10 -15.81 0.09 -4.86
N LYS A 11 -14.90 -0.16 -5.81
CA LYS A 11 -14.04 0.89 -6.38
C LYS A 11 -14.90 1.93 -7.14
N ARG A 12 -14.61 3.21 -6.92
CA ARG A 12 -15.05 4.25 -7.83
C ARG A 12 -14.30 4.15 -9.14
N THR A 13 -15.03 4.14 -10.24
CA THR A 13 -14.42 4.09 -11.56
C THR A 13 -13.78 5.43 -11.93
N ARG A 14 -12.82 5.42 -12.85
CA ARG A 14 -12.19 6.67 -13.33
C ARG A 14 -13.22 7.63 -13.91
N TYR A 15 -14.24 7.10 -14.62
CA TYR A 15 -15.34 7.90 -15.14
C TYR A 15 -16.13 8.63 -14.04
N GLU A 16 -16.42 7.95 -12.92
CA GLU A 16 -17.08 8.58 -11.75
C GLU A 16 -16.21 9.64 -11.10
N LEU A 17 -14.89 9.42 -11.02
CA LEU A 17 -13.95 10.41 -10.48
C LEU A 17 -13.89 11.66 -11.36
N GLU A 18 -13.89 11.49 -12.69
CA GLU A 18 -13.94 12.63 -13.61
C GLU A 18 -15.23 13.44 -13.46
N LYS A 19 -16.36 12.78 -13.24
CA LYS A 19 -17.64 13.47 -12.96
C LYS A 19 -17.63 14.26 -11.66
N LEU A 20 -16.98 13.73 -10.63
CA LEU A 20 -16.88 14.42 -9.33
C LEU A 20 -16.04 15.69 -9.40
N GLN A 21 -15.07 15.77 -10.33
CA GLN A 21 -14.28 16.99 -10.55
C GLN A 21 -15.11 18.14 -11.12
N PHE A 22 -16.21 17.86 -11.81
CA PHE A 22 -17.04 18.84 -12.48
C PHE A 22 -18.52 18.63 -12.09
N PRO A 23 -18.94 19.06 -10.89
CA PRO A 23 -20.32 18.91 -10.43
C PRO A 23 -21.30 19.53 -11.44
N GLY A 24 -22.33 18.77 -11.83
CA GLY A 24 -23.34 19.22 -12.78
C GLY A 24 -22.99 19.09 -14.27
N ILE A 25 -21.80 18.60 -14.61
CA ILE A 25 -21.41 18.35 -16.00
C ILE A 25 -22.27 17.25 -16.63
N SER A 26 -22.78 17.46 -17.85
CA SER A 26 -23.45 16.43 -18.61
C SER A 26 -22.45 15.42 -19.21
N ASP A 27 -22.90 14.19 -19.51
CA ASP A 27 -22.05 13.15 -20.11
C ASP A 27 -21.43 13.61 -21.44
N LYS A 28 -22.18 14.37 -22.27
CA LYS A 28 -21.67 14.91 -23.53
C LYS A 28 -20.57 15.95 -23.34
N GLN A 29 -20.71 16.83 -22.33
CA GLN A 29 -19.69 17.81 -22.00
C GLN A 29 -18.44 17.12 -21.43
N LEU A 30 -18.62 16.12 -20.56
CA LEU A 30 -17.50 15.35 -20.01
C LEU A 30 -16.74 14.62 -21.12
N GLU A 31 -17.46 13.98 -22.06
CA GLU A 31 -16.86 13.36 -23.25
C GLU A 31 -16.02 14.36 -24.03
N PHE A 32 -16.59 15.53 -24.34
CA PHE A 32 -15.88 16.60 -25.06
C PHE A 32 -14.58 17.01 -24.36
N PHE A 33 -14.61 17.24 -23.02
CA PHE A 33 -13.44 17.61 -22.26
C PHE A 33 -12.38 16.52 -22.23
N ILE A 34 -12.79 15.26 -22.02
CA ILE A 34 -11.85 14.14 -21.97
C ILE A 34 -11.16 13.95 -23.33
N ARG A 35 -11.91 14.00 -24.44
CA ARG A 35 -11.35 13.92 -25.79
C ARG A 35 -10.44 15.12 -26.13
N LYS A 36 -10.84 16.34 -25.74
CA LYS A 36 -10.07 17.57 -25.98
C LYS A 36 -8.70 17.55 -25.32
N ARG A 37 -8.55 16.91 -24.13
CA ARG A 37 -7.25 16.76 -23.46
C ARG A 37 -6.47 15.54 -23.93
N GLY A 38 -6.90 14.84 -25.01
CA GLY A 38 -6.21 13.69 -25.59
C GLY A 38 -6.41 12.36 -24.89
N SER A 39 -7.40 12.27 -24.00
CA SER A 39 -7.74 11.00 -23.31
C SER A 39 -8.78 10.20 -24.09
N ASP A 40 -8.66 8.86 -24.02
CA ASP A 40 -9.59 7.94 -24.70
C ASP A 40 -10.88 7.76 -23.87
N PHE A 41 -11.93 8.48 -24.28
CA PHE A 41 -13.23 8.41 -23.63
C PHE A 41 -13.92 7.06 -23.82
N ASP A 42 -13.79 6.45 -24.99
CA ASP A 42 -14.53 5.20 -25.31
C ASP A 42 -14.01 4.06 -24.44
N THR A 43 -12.70 3.94 -24.30
CA THR A 43 -12.08 3.00 -23.37
C THR A 43 -12.45 3.29 -21.91
N LEU A 44 -12.45 4.56 -21.50
CA LEU A 44 -12.84 4.97 -20.14
C LEU A 44 -14.29 4.57 -19.82
N PHE A 45 -15.22 4.84 -20.73
CA PHE A 45 -16.63 4.57 -20.53
C PHE A 45 -16.96 3.07 -20.61
N THR A 46 -16.32 2.34 -21.53
CA THR A 46 -16.47 0.89 -21.63
C THR A 46 -15.97 0.20 -20.36
N THR A 47 -14.81 0.62 -19.85
CA THR A 47 -14.26 0.12 -18.58
C THR A 47 -15.20 0.41 -17.41
N HIS A 48 -15.79 1.61 -17.34
CA HIS A 48 -16.78 1.96 -16.32
C HIS A 48 -17.97 1.01 -16.36
N LYS A 49 -18.54 0.76 -17.54
CA LYS A 49 -19.67 -0.17 -17.70
C LYS A 49 -19.33 -1.59 -17.27
N SER A 50 -18.17 -2.09 -17.70
CA SER A 50 -17.70 -3.43 -17.33
C SER A 50 -17.54 -3.58 -15.83
N GLN A 51 -16.87 -2.64 -15.16
CA GLN A 51 -16.67 -2.66 -13.70
C GLN A 51 -18.00 -2.58 -12.93
N LYS A 52 -18.98 -1.79 -13.42
CA LYS A 52 -20.32 -1.74 -12.82
C LYS A 52 -21.10 -3.03 -13.02
N SER A 53 -20.99 -3.65 -14.20
CA SER A 53 -21.63 -4.95 -14.48
C SER A 53 -21.05 -6.04 -13.58
N PHE A 54 -19.72 -6.11 -13.45
CA PHE A 54 -19.03 -7.04 -12.57
C PHE A 54 -19.51 -6.92 -11.12
N THR A 55 -19.58 -5.70 -10.59
CA THR A 55 -20.05 -5.48 -9.21
C THR A 55 -21.49 -5.93 -9.03
N LYS A 56 -22.38 -5.69 -10.01
CA LYS A 56 -23.77 -6.16 -9.97
C LYS A 56 -23.86 -7.69 -9.97
N GLU A 57 -23.06 -8.35 -10.80
CA GLU A 57 -22.99 -9.80 -10.86
C GLU A 57 -22.51 -10.38 -9.53
N LEU A 58 -21.46 -9.81 -8.95
CA LEU A 58 -20.92 -10.23 -7.66
C LEU A 58 -21.96 -10.14 -6.54
N ILE A 59 -22.71 -9.02 -6.46
CA ILE A 59 -23.81 -8.85 -5.50
C ILE A 59 -24.90 -9.91 -5.72
N LYS A 60 -25.29 -10.12 -6.96
CA LYS A 60 -26.32 -11.11 -7.34
C LYS A 60 -25.89 -12.51 -6.87
N THR A 61 -24.65 -12.91 -7.18
CA THR A 61 -24.14 -14.24 -6.86
C THR A 61 -24.09 -14.49 -5.33
N PHE A 62 -23.66 -13.49 -4.53
CA PHE A 62 -23.73 -13.63 -3.07
C PHE A 62 -25.16 -13.78 -2.55
N LYS A 63 -26.11 -13.03 -3.08
CA LYS A 63 -27.52 -13.13 -2.68
C LYS A 63 -28.16 -14.46 -3.07
N GLU A 64 -27.79 -15.03 -4.23
CA GLU A 64 -28.28 -16.33 -4.69
C GLU A 64 -27.88 -17.49 -3.77
N VAL A 65 -26.75 -17.38 -3.06
CA VAL A 65 -26.32 -18.35 -2.05
C VAL A 65 -26.79 -18.01 -0.62
N GLY A 66 -27.72 -17.04 -0.49
CA GLY A 66 -28.35 -16.68 0.79
C GLY A 66 -27.49 -15.77 1.69
N ILE A 67 -26.51 -15.07 1.14
CA ILE A 67 -25.63 -14.13 1.89
C ILE A 67 -26.20 -12.72 1.76
N GLU A 68 -26.36 -12.03 2.89
CA GLU A 68 -26.72 -10.63 2.95
C GLU A 68 -25.54 -9.75 2.52
N VAL A 69 -25.77 -8.81 1.60
CA VAL A 69 -24.72 -7.95 1.04
C VAL A 69 -25.05 -6.49 1.29
N GLU A 70 -24.18 -5.80 2.01
CA GLU A 70 -24.15 -4.34 2.11
C GLU A 70 -23.05 -3.81 1.21
N VAL A 71 -23.31 -2.71 0.49
CA VAL A 71 -22.37 -2.13 -0.47
C VAL A 71 -21.90 -0.77 0.02
N ALA A 72 -20.60 -0.60 0.14
CA ALA A 72 -19.97 0.66 0.46
C ALA A 72 -19.03 1.10 -0.67
N ASP A 73 -18.91 2.39 -0.86
CA ASP A 73 -17.81 3.00 -1.58
C ASP A 73 -16.85 3.69 -0.60
N ARG A 74 -15.76 4.25 -1.10
CA ARG A 74 -14.75 4.94 -0.27
C ARG A 74 -15.35 6.01 0.66
N THR A 75 -16.42 6.71 0.28
CA THR A 75 -16.96 7.83 1.07
C THR A 75 -17.75 7.40 2.29
N VAL A 76 -18.32 6.20 2.24
CA VAL A 76 -19.13 5.65 3.34
C VAL A 76 -18.46 4.49 4.06
N TYR A 77 -17.35 3.97 3.51
CA TYR A 77 -16.61 2.86 4.12
C TYR A 77 -15.97 3.31 5.44
N ARG A 78 -16.37 2.66 6.52
CA ARG A 78 -15.90 2.94 7.87
C ARG A 78 -16.03 1.72 8.78
N LYS A 79 -15.47 1.84 9.99
CA LYS A 79 -15.35 0.73 10.95
C LYS A 79 -16.71 0.07 11.27
N GLU A 80 -17.79 0.84 11.39
CA GLU A 80 -19.12 0.32 11.74
C GLU A 80 -19.61 -0.72 10.72
N TYR A 81 -19.38 -0.47 9.43
CA TYR A 81 -19.71 -1.43 8.36
C TYR A 81 -18.83 -2.68 8.42
N VAL A 82 -17.55 -2.50 8.71
CA VAL A 82 -16.61 -3.64 8.88
C VAL A 82 -17.03 -4.51 10.05
N ASP A 83 -17.43 -3.91 11.18
CA ASP A 83 -17.85 -4.65 12.36
C ASP A 83 -19.15 -5.45 12.11
N TRP A 84 -20.07 -4.93 11.30
CA TRP A 84 -21.32 -5.59 10.92
C TRP A 84 -21.12 -6.85 10.09
N ALA A 85 -20.13 -6.88 9.19
CA ALA A 85 -19.94 -7.97 8.26
C ALA A 85 -19.14 -9.15 8.86
N ASP A 86 -19.40 -10.36 8.38
CA ASP A 86 -18.59 -11.54 8.67
C ASP A 86 -17.35 -11.61 7.76
N LEU A 87 -17.47 -11.08 6.54
CA LEU A 87 -16.42 -11.05 5.51
C LEU A 87 -16.44 -9.67 4.81
N VAL A 88 -15.28 -9.05 4.69
CA VAL A 88 -15.10 -7.90 3.82
C VAL A 88 -14.69 -8.39 2.43
N VAL A 89 -15.38 -7.92 1.40
CA VAL A 89 -15.07 -8.22 -0.01
C VAL A 89 -14.77 -6.92 -0.73
N THR A 90 -13.72 -6.89 -1.54
CA THR A 90 -13.40 -5.72 -2.36
C THR A 90 -13.62 -6.03 -3.84
N SER A 91 -14.26 -5.11 -4.58
CA SER A 91 -14.40 -5.12 -6.03
C SER A 91 -13.56 -4.00 -6.62
N GLY A 92 -12.33 -4.35 -7.03
CA GLY A 92 -11.33 -3.40 -7.54
C GLY A 92 -9.96 -4.02 -7.60
N GLY A 93 -8.91 -3.24 -7.84
CA GLY A 93 -7.51 -3.69 -7.77
C GLY A 93 -6.92 -3.58 -6.36
N ASP A 94 -5.59 -3.72 -6.28
CA ASP A 94 -4.84 -3.74 -5.02
C ASP A 94 -5.09 -2.50 -4.14
N GLY A 95 -5.21 -1.30 -4.72
CA GLY A 95 -5.52 -0.09 -3.95
C GLY A 95 -6.89 -0.13 -3.25
N THR A 96 -7.89 -0.80 -3.85
CA THR A 96 -9.20 -1.01 -3.21
C THR A 96 -9.09 -2.04 -2.08
N PHE A 97 -8.26 -3.06 -2.26
CA PHE A 97 -7.97 -4.03 -1.22
C PHE A 97 -7.26 -3.39 -0.02
N LEU A 98 -6.25 -2.54 -0.26
CA LEU A 98 -5.55 -1.79 0.79
C LEU A 98 -6.50 -0.89 1.58
N LEU A 99 -7.39 -0.17 0.89
CA LEU A 99 -8.44 0.60 1.55
C LEU A 99 -9.36 -0.28 2.40
N GLY A 100 -9.78 -1.45 1.88
CA GLY A 100 -10.56 -2.42 2.63
C GLY A 100 -9.84 -2.90 3.89
N ALA A 101 -8.55 -3.21 3.77
CA ALA A 101 -7.71 -3.68 4.86
C ALA A 101 -7.46 -2.61 5.95
N SER A 102 -7.40 -1.32 5.58
CA SER A 102 -7.03 -0.23 6.50
C SER A 102 -7.98 -0.05 7.69
N HIS A 103 -9.26 -0.40 7.53
CA HIS A 103 -10.28 -0.33 8.59
C HIS A 103 -10.45 -1.63 9.37
N ILE A 104 -9.78 -2.72 8.96
CA ILE A 104 -9.80 -4.00 9.67
C ILE A 104 -8.75 -3.99 10.77
N LYS A 105 -9.20 -3.94 12.03
CA LYS A 105 -8.33 -3.97 13.22
C LYS A 105 -8.15 -5.38 13.78
N SER A 106 -9.21 -6.18 13.75
CA SER A 106 -9.21 -7.53 14.31
C SER A 106 -8.53 -8.51 13.37
N ARG A 107 -7.65 -9.36 13.94
CA ARG A 107 -7.07 -10.51 13.23
C ARG A 107 -8.13 -11.49 12.72
N GLU A 108 -9.27 -11.58 13.38
CA GLU A 108 -10.32 -12.54 13.04
C GLU A 108 -11.24 -12.09 11.91
N LYS A 109 -11.22 -10.81 11.54
CA LYS A 109 -12.02 -10.28 10.43
C LYS A 109 -11.35 -10.59 9.09
N PRO A 110 -11.92 -11.49 8.27
CA PRO A 110 -11.35 -11.83 6.99
C PRO A 110 -11.66 -10.80 5.91
N ILE A 111 -10.76 -10.73 4.93
CA ILE A 111 -10.95 -9.95 3.70
C ILE A 111 -10.64 -10.79 2.46
N LEU A 112 -11.35 -10.49 1.38
CA LEU A 112 -11.22 -11.11 0.07
C LEU A 112 -11.29 -10.03 -1.01
N GLY A 113 -10.43 -10.10 -2.03
CA GLY A 113 -10.44 -9.17 -3.16
C GLY A 113 -10.80 -9.84 -4.47
N PHE A 114 -11.69 -9.19 -5.24
CA PHE A 114 -11.90 -9.49 -6.66
C PHE A 114 -11.37 -8.37 -7.51
N ASN A 115 -10.48 -8.68 -8.44
CA ASN A 115 -9.99 -7.72 -9.42
C ASN A 115 -11.07 -7.50 -10.51
N ASN A 116 -11.68 -6.34 -10.55
CA ASN A 116 -12.71 -6.02 -11.52
C ASN A 116 -12.18 -5.52 -12.88
N ASP A 117 -10.86 -5.55 -13.08
CA ASP A 117 -10.18 -5.22 -14.34
C ASP A 117 -8.90 -6.06 -14.50
N PRO A 118 -9.03 -7.41 -14.57
CA PRO A 118 -7.89 -8.33 -14.54
C PRO A 118 -7.02 -8.30 -15.81
N ASP A 119 -7.47 -7.67 -16.87
CA ASP A 119 -6.70 -7.51 -18.11
C ASP A 119 -5.73 -6.33 -18.06
N ARG A 120 -5.98 -5.33 -17.20
CA ARG A 120 -5.18 -4.12 -17.06
C ARG A 120 -4.34 -4.07 -15.80
N SER A 121 -4.67 -4.85 -14.80
CA SER A 121 -3.93 -4.90 -13.53
C SER A 121 -3.73 -6.32 -13.04
N SER A 122 -2.57 -6.57 -12.43
CA SER A 122 -2.25 -7.91 -11.90
C SER A 122 -3.10 -8.30 -10.70
N GLY A 123 -3.58 -7.34 -9.90
CA GLY A 123 -4.41 -7.59 -8.71
C GLY A 123 -3.77 -8.58 -7.75
N ARG A 124 -2.53 -8.35 -7.32
CA ARG A 124 -1.74 -9.32 -6.52
C ARG A 124 -2.32 -9.59 -5.13
N LEU A 125 -3.13 -8.67 -4.59
CA LEU A 125 -3.84 -8.84 -3.33
C LEU A 125 -5.22 -9.49 -3.51
N CYS A 126 -5.71 -9.52 -4.74
CA CYS A 126 -6.98 -10.12 -5.10
C CYS A 126 -6.83 -11.61 -5.40
N LEU A 127 -7.96 -12.30 -5.53
CA LEU A 127 -8.00 -13.66 -6.08
C LEU A 127 -7.39 -13.71 -7.48
N SER A 128 -6.94 -14.89 -7.89
CA SER A 128 -6.37 -15.09 -9.23
C SER A 128 -7.35 -14.64 -10.32
N LYS A 129 -6.79 -14.35 -11.51
CA LYS A 129 -7.56 -13.90 -12.68
C LYS A 129 -8.73 -14.83 -13.01
N GLU A 130 -8.57 -16.13 -12.86
CA GLU A 130 -9.61 -17.15 -13.07
C GLU A 130 -10.87 -16.84 -12.25
N TYR A 131 -10.71 -16.60 -10.94
CA TYR A 131 -11.83 -16.29 -10.05
C TYR A 131 -12.40 -14.89 -10.24
N SER A 132 -11.57 -13.96 -10.69
CA SER A 132 -12.04 -12.63 -11.08
C SER A 132 -12.88 -12.66 -12.37
N LEU A 133 -12.59 -13.58 -13.29
CA LEU A 133 -13.40 -13.81 -14.48
C LEU A 133 -14.65 -14.67 -14.21
N ASN A 134 -14.64 -15.48 -13.15
CA ASN A 134 -15.77 -16.32 -12.75
C ASN A 134 -16.03 -16.20 -11.23
N PRO A 135 -16.66 -15.10 -10.78
CA PRO A 135 -16.94 -14.89 -9.35
C PRO A 135 -17.86 -15.97 -8.76
N SER A 136 -18.72 -16.56 -9.55
CA SER A 136 -19.62 -17.63 -9.10
C SER A 136 -18.84 -18.86 -8.64
N LEU A 137 -17.78 -19.25 -9.36
CA LEU A 137 -16.90 -20.36 -8.95
C LEU A 137 -16.21 -20.06 -7.62
N ALA A 138 -15.69 -18.85 -7.45
CA ALA A 138 -15.04 -18.42 -6.21
C ALA A 138 -16.01 -18.48 -5.02
N ILE A 139 -17.22 -17.95 -5.18
CA ILE A 139 -18.22 -17.91 -4.12
C ILE A 139 -18.68 -19.33 -3.75
N GLN A 140 -18.86 -20.23 -4.74
CA GLN A 140 -19.18 -21.64 -4.48
C GLN A 140 -18.08 -22.33 -3.65
N LYS A 141 -16.80 -22.13 -3.97
CA LYS A 141 -15.68 -22.65 -3.19
C LYS A 141 -15.69 -22.11 -1.75
N ILE A 142 -15.95 -20.81 -1.58
CA ILE A 142 -16.05 -20.19 -0.26
C ILE A 142 -17.17 -20.82 0.57
N VAL A 143 -18.37 -21.00 -0.02
CA VAL A 143 -19.52 -21.62 0.66
C VAL A 143 -19.24 -23.07 1.04
N LYS A 144 -18.49 -23.82 0.20
CA LYS A 144 -18.07 -25.19 0.47
C LYS A 144 -16.88 -25.30 1.43
N ASN A 145 -16.29 -24.18 1.88
CA ASN A 145 -15.06 -24.10 2.67
C ASN A 145 -13.82 -24.69 1.93
N GLU A 146 -13.78 -24.61 0.61
CA GLU A 146 -12.66 -25.06 -0.23
C GLU A 146 -11.62 -23.94 -0.37
N PHE A 147 -11.02 -23.52 0.75
CA PHE A 147 -10.02 -22.46 0.81
C PHE A 147 -9.10 -22.62 2.03
N ASN A 148 -7.95 -21.96 1.98
CA ASN A 148 -7.03 -21.81 3.10
C ASN A 148 -7.02 -20.37 3.62
N TRP A 149 -6.63 -20.23 4.89
CA TRP A 149 -6.36 -18.92 5.47
C TRP A 149 -4.89 -18.56 5.28
N LEU A 150 -4.64 -17.34 4.79
CA LEU A 150 -3.34 -16.70 4.81
C LEU A 150 -3.39 -15.51 5.77
N TYR A 151 -2.51 -15.52 6.76
CA TYR A 151 -2.36 -14.42 7.71
C TYR A 151 -1.21 -13.53 7.25
N ARG A 152 -1.52 -12.33 6.74
CA ARG A 152 -0.54 -11.38 6.22
C ARG A 152 -0.02 -10.50 7.34
N THR A 153 1.30 -10.40 7.47
CA THR A 153 1.97 -9.49 8.40
C THR A 153 1.61 -8.05 8.08
N ARG A 154 1.41 -7.24 9.13
CA ARG A 154 1.21 -5.79 9.01
C ARG A 154 2.17 -5.03 9.94
N ILE A 155 2.60 -3.86 9.51
CA ILE A 155 3.45 -2.96 10.30
C ILE A 155 2.56 -2.12 11.22
N GLU A 156 2.85 -2.15 12.52
CA GLU A 156 2.33 -1.19 13.49
C GLU A 156 3.36 -0.07 13.66
N VAL A 157 2.89 1.16 13.69
CA VAL A 157 3.75 2.34 13.86
C VAL A 157 3.41 3.03 15.16
N GLN A 158 4.42 3.30 15.97
CA GLN A 158 4.33 4.14 17.15
C GLN A 158 5.10 5.45 16.88
N LEU A 159 4.41 6.58 16.97
CA LEU A 159 4.99 7.91 16.82
C LEU A 159 5.25 8.52 18.20
N THR A 160 6.41 9.12 18.37
CA THR A 160 6.81 9.87 19.57
C THR A 160 7.33 11.25 19.14
N GLY A 161 6.77 12.31 19.68
CA GLY A 161 7.17 13.69 19.37
C GLY A 161 6.15 14.71 19.83
N THR A 162 6.44 15.97 19.69
CA THR A 162 5.55 17.07 20.09
C THR A 162 4.30 17.15 19.20
N ARG A 163 4.39 16.65 17.96
CA ARG A 163 3.30 16.65 16.97
C ARG A 163 2.76 15.25 16.68
N ALA A 164 3.12 14.25 17.49
CA ALA A 164 2.74 12.86 17.25
C ALA A 164 1.21 12.62 17.28
N LYS A 165 0.43 13.51 17.93
CA LYS A 165 -1.04 13.44 17.99
C LYS A 165 -1.77 14.23 16.90
N GLU A 166 -1.05 14.85 15.97
CA GLU A 166 -1.71 15.53 14.87
C GLU A 166 -2.46 14.55 13.99
N ASP A 167 -3.60 15.01 13.44
CA ASP A 167 -4.43 14.19 12.58
C ASP A 167 -3.68 13.82 11.29
N CYS A 168 -3.89 12.58 10.86
CA CYS A 168 -3.39 12.14 9.57
C CYS A 168 -4.22 12.72 8.43
N VAL A 169 -3.60 12.84 7.26
CA VAL A 169 -4.26 13.24 6.01
C VAL A 169 -4.44 12.02 5.13
N GLU A 170 -5.64 11.81 4.61
CA GLU A 170 -5.90 10.80 3.60
C GLU A 170 -5.53 11.37 2.21
N LEU A 171 -4.44 10.86 1.62
CA LEU A 171 -3.86 11.40 0.37
C LEU A 171 -4.74 11.21 -0.87
N ASP A 172 -5.60 10.21 -0.85
CA ASP A 172 -6.48 9.88 -1.99
C ASP A 172 -7.81 10.64 -1.97
N GLN A 173 -8.05 11.53 -1.02
CA GLN A 173 -9.25 12.40 -1.03
C GLN A 173 -9.08 13.52 -2.06
N TRP A 174 -10.11 13.73 -2.88
CA TRP A 174 -10.14 14.82 -3.84
C TRP A 174 -11.30 15.78 -3.52
N PRO A 175 -11.11 17.10 -3.59
CA PRO A 175 -9.84 17.81 -3.81
C PRO A 175 -8.90 17.64 -2.61
N GLN A 176 -7.62 17.40 -2.89
CA GLN A 176 -6.62 17.39 -1.83
C GLN A 176 -6.61 18.76 -1.14
N PRO A 177 -6.60 18.82 0.20
CA PRO A 177 -6.28 20.07 0.86
C PRO A 177 -4.89 20.50 0.40
N MET A 178 -4.84 21.58 -0.39
CA MET A 178 -3.58 22.19 -0.81
C MET A 178 -2.92 22.80 0.42
N SER A 179 -2.13 22.01 1.08
CA SER A 179 -0.95 22.41 1.85
C SER A 179 -0.35 21.19 2.50
N PRO A 180 0.68 20.56 1.91
CA PRO A 180 1.57 19.76 2.70
C PRO A 180 2.28 20.71 3.66
N GLY A 181 1.96 20.59 4.95
CA GLY A 181 2.75 21.17 6.02
C GLY A 181 2.87 22.69 5.97
N ALA A 182 1.77 23.44 6.11
CA ALA A 182 1.89 24.74 6.75
C ALA A 182 2.57 24.50 8.10
N VAL A 183 3.83 24.89 8.20
CA VAL A 183 4.60 24.82 9.45
C VAL A 183 3.82 25.68 10.44
N ARG A 184 2.95 25.06 11.24
CA ARG A 184 2.39 25.72 12.41
C ARG A 184 3.57 25.99 13.33
N ILE A 185 3.85 27.25 13.58
CA ILE A 185 4.79 27.64 14.65
C ILE A 185 4.21 27.02 15.92
N PRO A 186 4.91 26.05 16.57
CA PRO A 186 4.43 25.45 17.80
C PRO A 186 4.22 26.55 18.83
N ASN A 187 3.07 26.54 19.50
CA ASN A 187 2.91 27.39 20.66
C ASN A 187 3.93 26.91 21.69
N CYS A 188 4.73 27.82 22.27
CA CYS A 188 5.76 27.46 23.24
C CYS A 188 5.25 26.71 24.48
N ASN A 189 3.94 26.59 24.66
CA ASN A 189 3.28 25.79 25.67
C ASN A 189 3.00 24.34 25.24
N ASP A 190 3.20 23.95 23.94
CA ASP A 190 2.91 22.63 23.39
C ASP A 190 4.16 21.72 23.32
N LEU A 191 5.13 21.92 24.20
CA LEU A 191 6.40 21.19 24.21
C LEU A 191 6.32 19.78 24.82
N ASN A 192 5.14 19.29 25.15
CA ASN A 192 4.97 17.95 25.69
C ASN A 192 5.20 16.90 24.60
N VAL A 193 6.27 16.14 24.75
CA VAL A 193 6.51 14.94 23.94
C VAL A 193 5.45 13.90 24.28
N VAL A 194 4.71 13.46 23.28
CA VAL A 194 3.67 12.44 23.43
C VAL A 194 4.00 11.23 22.59
N THR A 195 3.54 10.07 23.03
CA THR A 195 3.67 8.81 22.30
C THR A 195 2.29 8.28 21.97
N GLN A 196 2.07 7.89 20.71
CA GLN A 196 0.85 7.22 20.30
C GLN A 196 1.12 6.12 19.28
N VAL A 197 0.33 5.05 19.34
CA VAL A 197 0.24 4.07 18.26
C VAL A 197 -0.74 4.63 17.22
N VAL A 198 -0.28 4.76 15.98
CA VAL A 198 -1.16 5.25 14.91
C VAL A 198 -2.27 4.24 14.61
N PRO A 199 -3.48 4.68 14.26
CA PRO A 199 -4.62 3.79 14.10
C PRO A 199 -4.55 2.92 12.83
N HIS A 200 -3.67 3.22 11.88
CA HIS A 200 -3.56 2.50 10.62
C HIS A 200 -2.38 1.52 10.64
N LEU A 201 -2.64 0.29 10.18
CA LEU A 201 -1.65 -0.78 10.05
C LEU A 201 -1.24 -0.89 8.58
N ALA A 202 0.06 -0.84 8.29
CA ALA A 202 0.53 -0.99 6.91
C ALA A 202 0.48 -2.46 6.48
N LEU A 203 -0.16 -2.73 5.35
CA LEU A 203 -0.17 -4.05 4.74
C LEU A 203 0.99 -4.21 3.74
N ASN A 204 1.30 -3.18 2.96
CA ASN A 204 2.42 -3.18 2.04
C ASN A 204 3.67 -2.56 2.68
N GLU A 205 3.64 -1.25 2.89
CA GLU A 205 4.83 -0.52 3.35
C GLU A 205 4.49 0.75 4.14
N VAL A 206 5.49 1.19 4.90
CA VAL A 206 5.58 2.52 5.49
C VAL A 206 6.72 3.26 4.81
N PHE A 207 6.46 4.46 4.31
CA PHE A 207 7.48 5.34 3.77
C PHE A 207 7.63 6.58 4.64
N ALA A 208 8.86 6.98 4.95
CA ALA A 208 9.14 8.21 5.68
C ALA A 208 10.20 9.04 4.94
N GLY A 209 9.89 10.32 4.70
CA GLY A 209 10.78 11.23 4.01
C GLY A 209 10.12 12.58 3.70
N GLU A 210 10.88 13.48 3.10
CA GLU A 210 10.40 14.81 2.67
C GLU A 210 9.25 14.68 1.65
N CYS A 211 8.28 15.58 1.71
CA CYS A 211 7.11 15.57 0.83
C CYS A 211 7.46 15.86 -0.63
N LEU A 212 8.47 16.70 -0.87
CA LEU A 212 8.97 16.97 -2.20
C LEU A 212 10.09 15.99 -2.54
N ALA A 213 9.88 15.18 -3.56
CA ALA A 213 10.84 14.15 -3.98
C ALA A 213 12.24 14.69 -4.36
N SER A 214 12.36 15.98 -4.64
CA SER A 214 13.62 16.68 -4.93
C SER A 214 14.37 17.12 -3.67
N GLN A 215 13.72 17.07 -2.51
CA GLN A 215 14.36 17.41 -1.23
C GLN A 215 14.98 16.15 -0.61
N VAL A 216 16.11 16.38 0.06
CA VAL A 216 16.83 15.34 0.77
C VAL A 216 16.26 15.16 2.17
N SER A 217 15.97 13.93 2.51
CA SER A 217 15.55 13.55 3.87
C SER A 217 16.79 13.33 4.76
N TYR A 218 16.79 13.95 5.92
CA TYR A 218 17.78 13.76 6.96
C TYR A 218 17.15 12.92 8.07
N LEU A 219 17.62 11.69 8.24
CA LEU A 219 17.03 10.72 9.15
C LEU A 219 18.11 10.13 10.08
N VAL A 220 17.72 9.76 11.30
CA VAL A 220 18.52 8.91 12.17
C VAL A 220 17.85 7.56 12.25
N VAL A 221 18.54 6.54 11.75
CA VAL A 221 18.01 5.17 11.66
C VAL A 221 18.67 4.30 12.73
N ASP A 222 17.85 3.53 13.43
CA ASP A 222 18.27 2.61 14.48
C ASP A 222 17.66 1.24 14.20
N VAL A 223 18.54 0.29 13.88
CA VAL A 223 18.21 -1.10 13.55
C VAL A 223 18.80 -2.00 14.63
N PRO A 224 18.05 -2.95 15.21
CA PRO A 224 18.54 -3.88 16.20
C PRO A 224 19.85 -4.56 15.78
N GLY A 225 20.85 -4.52 16.63
CA GLY A 225 22.16 -5.11 16.37
C GLY A 225 23.12 -4.27 15.53
N ASN A 226 22.70 -3.07 15.09
CA ASN A 226 23.53 -2.14 14.32
C ASN A 226 23.77 -0.84 15.10
N VAL A 227 24.71 -0.04 14.63
CA VAL A 227 24.98 1.29 15.21
C VAL A 227 23.90 2.26 14.73
N ARG A 228 23.30 3.00 15.67
CA ARG A 228 22.38 4.10 15.36
C ARG A 228 23.09 5.12 14.47
N THR A 229 22.57 5.33 13.27
CA THR A 229 23.27 6.03 12.19
C THR A 229 22.45 7.17 11.61
N GLN A 230 23.10 8.29 11.35
CA GLN A 230 22.51 9.39 10.57
C GLN A 230 22.66 9.09 9.08
N VAL A 231 21.58 9.24 8.34
CA VAL A 231 21.53 8.99 6.91
C VAL A 231 20.97 10.21 6.17
N LYS A 232 21.44 10.38 4.95
CA LYS A 232 20.98 11.36 3.99
C LYS A 232 20.48 10.60 2.76
N CYS A 233 19.21 10.69 2.45
CA CYS A 233 18.58 9.87 1.41
C CYS A 233 17.31 10.53 0.86
N SER A 234 16.66 9.92 -0.12
CA SER A 234 15.34 10.35 -0.58
C SER A 234 14.19 9.87 0.34
N GLY A 235 14.49 9.10 1.37
CA GLY A 235 13.55 8.55 2.35
C GLY A 235 13.84 7.09 2.67
N VAL A 236 13.11 6.55 3.63
CA VAL A 236 13.16 5.13 4.03
C VAL A 236 11.85 4.44 3.73
N CYS A 237 11.92 3.30 3.07
CA CYS A 237 10.78 2.40 2.81
C CYS A 237 10.92 1.17 3.69
N VAL A 238 9.89 0.85 4.47
CA VAL A 238 9.83 -0.35 5.33
C VAL A 238 8.68 -1.21 4.86
N SER A 239 8.98 -2.41 4.38
CA SER A 239 8.04 -3.29 3.68
C SER A 239 7.75 -4.57 4.46
N THR A 240 6.55 -5.09 4.31
CA THR A 240 6.15 -6.46 4.69
C THR A 240 6.39 -7.43 3.52
N GLY A 241 6.21 -8.73 3.76
CA GLY A 241 6.20 -9.72 2.68
C GLY A 241 5.11 -9.48 1.64
N THR A 242 3.94 -8.97 2.04
CA THR A 242 2.90 -8.54 1.10
C THR A 242 3.39 -7.39 0.21
N GLY A 243 4.01 -6.36 0.80
CA GLY A 243 4.57 -5.21 0.08
C GLY A 243 5.82 -5.53 -0.73
N SER A 244 6.46 -6.70 -0.52
CA SER A 244 7.67 -7.08 -1.23
C SER A 244 7.50 -7.16 -2.75
N THR A 245 6.27 -7.27 -3.23
CA THR A 245 5.92 -7.25 -4.67
C THR A 245 5.46 -5.87 -5.17
N SER A 246 5.48 -4.85 -4.31
CA SER A 246 5.00 -3.49 -4.57
C SER A 246 6.16 -2.49 -4.70
N TRP A 247 6.19 -1.44 -3.89
CA TRP A 247 7.22 -0.40 -3.97
C TRP A 247 8.61 -0.91 -3.64
N HIS A 248 8.73 -1.82 -2.66
CA HIS A 248 9.98 -2.52 -2.36
C HIS A 248 10.62 -3.13 -3.61
N MET A 249 9.83 -3.89 -4.41
CA MET A 249 10.29 -4.45 -5.68
C MET A 249 10.76 -3.35 -6.64
N SER A 250 10.03 -2.26 -6.74
CA SER A 250 10.34 -1.16 -7.66
C SER A 250 11.64 -0.44 -7.31
N ILE A 251 11.96 -0.32 -6.01
CA ILE A 251 13.21 0.30 -5.53
C ILE A 251 14.42 -0.61 -5.78
N ASN A 252 14.28 -1.90 -5.49
CA ASN A 252 15.43 -2.81 -5.37
C ASN A 252 15.71 -3.62 -6.64
N ARG A 253 14.77 -3.69 -7.60
CA ARG A 253 14.93 -4.48 -8.83
C ARG A 253 16.08 -4.00 -9.69
N LEU A 254 16.79 -4.95 -10.28
CA LEU A 254 17.80 -4.69 -11.29
C LEU A 254 17.19 -4.78 -12.70
N SER A 255 17.65 -3.92 -13.60
CA SER A 255 17.36 -4.04 -15.04
C SER A 255 18.36 -4.97 -15.74
N LEU A 256 17.96 -5.58 -16.85
CA LEU A 256 18.84 -6.37 -17.70
C LEU A 256 20.15 -5.64 -18.04
N ALA A 257 20.07 -4.35 -18.38
CA ALA A 257 21.23 -3.53 -18.72
C ALA A 257 22.21 -3.38 -17.54
N LYS A 258 21.70 -3.23 -16.30
CA LYS A 258 22.56 -3.16 -15.11
C LYS A 258 23.25 -4.48 -14.84
N VAL A 259 22.54 -5.61 -14.93
CA VAL A 259 23.12 -6.94 -14.72
C VAL A 259 24.17 -7.25 -15.79
N HIS A 260 23.88 -6.98 -17.06
CA HIS A 260 24.83 -7.13 -18.15
C HIS A 260 26.12 -6.33 -17.88
N ARG A 261 25.98 -5.06 -17.49
CA ARG A 261 27.11 -4.19 -17.20
C ARG A 261 27.98 -4.68 -16.02
N ILE A 262 27.33 -5.19 -14.96
CA ILE A 262 28.02 -5.77 -13.80
C ILE A 262 28.86 -6.98 -14.23
N LEU A 263 28.29 -7.91 -15.03
CA LEU A 263 28.96 -9.10 -15.50
C LEU A 263 30.14 -8.75 -16.45
N GLU A 264 29.94 -7.78 -17.32
CA GLU A 264 30.99 -7.25 -18.22
C GLU A 264 32.19 -6.70 -17.40
N ILE A 265 31.92 -5.87 -16.37
CA ILE A 265 32.96 -5.32 -15.49
C ILE A 265 33.66 -6.44 -14.70
N ALA A 266 32.95 -7.47 -14.30
CA ALA A 266 33.50 -8.64 -13.61
C ALA A 266 34.26 -9.57 -14.53
N GLY A 267 34.32 -9.32 -15.86
CA GLY A 267 34.96 -10.19 -16.84
C GLY A 267 34.26 -11.53 -17.04
N VAL A 268 32.96 -11.60 -16.72
CA VAL A 268 32.16 -12.82 -16.83
C VAL A 268 31.30 -12.74 -18.10
N GLU A 269 31.74 -13.45 -19.14
CA GLU A 269 30.94 -13.57 -20.37
C GLU A 269 29.73 -14.46 -20.14
N LYS A 270 28.54 -13.96 -20.52
CA LYS A 270 27.26 -14.65 -20.43
C LYS A 270 26.43 -14.40 -21.67
N SER A 271 25.67 -15.41 -22.09
CA SER A 271 24.68 -15.23 -23.16
C SER A 271 23.57 -14.28 -22.75
N PRO A 272 22.87 -13.62 -23.69
CA PRO A 272 21.70 -12.79 -23.37
C PRO A 272 20.61 -13.55 -22.57
N ALA A 273 20.46 -14.86 -22.83
CA ALA A 273 19.52 -15.71 -22.08
C ALA A 273 19.97 -15.85 -20.61
N ASP A 274 21.26 -16.15 -20.37
CA ASP A 274 21.78 -16.26 -18.98
C ASP A 274 21.65 -14.94 -18.23
N VAL A 275 21.89 -13.79 -18.86
CA VAL A 275 21.71 -12.47 -18.25
C VAL A 275 20.24 -12.25 -17.86
N SER A 276 19.31 -12.67 -18.73
CA SER A 276 17.87 -12.62 -18.44
C SER A 276 17.49 -13.49 -17.22
N ASP A 277 18.02 -14.71 -17.17
CA ASP A 277 17.75 -15.66 -16.09
C ASP A 277 18.33 -15.16 -14.75
N ILE A 278 19.55 -14.65 -14.75
CA ILE A 278 20.19 -14.04 -13.57
C ILE A 278 19.36 -12.86 -13.08
N THR A 279 18.94 -11.98 -13.99
CA THR A 279 18.12 -10.79 -13.65
C THR A 279 16.78 -11.20 -13.06
N THR A 280 16.13 -12.20 -13.66
CA THR A 280 14.84 -12.71 -13.21
C THR A 280 14.96 -13.37 -11.84
N THR A 281 15.98 -14.20 -11.65
CA THR A 281 16.26 -14.87 -10.37
C THR A 281 16.52 -13.87 -9.26
N PHE A 282 17.38 -12.85 -9.52
CA PHE A 282 17.60 -11.79 -8.55
C PHE A 282 16.32 -11.05 -8.19
N ASN A 283 15.56 -10.60 -9.20
CA ASN A 283 14.33 -9.85 -8.94
C ASN A 283 13.26 -10.69 -8.20
N ASN A 284 13.19 -11.99 -8.49
CA ASN A 284 12.29 -12.89 -7.77
C ASN A 284 12.73 -13.11 -6.30
N SER A 285 14.03 -13.08 -6.02
CA SER A 285 14.56 -13.24 -4.66
C SER A 285 14.24 -12.05 -3.72
N LEU A 286 13.81 -10.91 -4.29
CA LEU A 286 13.33 -9.77 -3.50
C LEU A 286 11.98 -10.03 -2.83
N GLN A 287 11.23 -11.03 -3.30
CA GLN A 287 9.93 -11.38 -2.73
C GLN A 287 10.13 -12.31 -1.53
N PHE A 288 9.35 -12.06 -0.49
CA PHE A 288 9.31 -12.92 0.70
C PHE A 288 7.86 -13.17 1.15
N SER A 289 7.69 -14.15 2.03
CA SER A 289 6.36 -14.63 2.40
C SER A 289 5.51 -13.54 3.05
N PRO A 290 4.22 -13.41 2.66
CA PRO A 290 3.30 -12.45 3.27
C PRO A 290 3.10 -12.62 4.79
N ASP A 291 3.39 -13.79 5.34
CA ASP A 291 3.29 -14.13 6.75
C ASP A 291 4.63 -14.04 7.50
N ASP A 292 5.73 -13.69 6.80
CA ASP A 292 7.04 -13.48 7.44
C ASP A 292 6.91 -12.36 8.48
N PRO A 293 7.26 -12.61 9.75
CA PRO A 293 7.18 -11.59 10.80
C PRO A 293 8.23 -10.49 10.68
N ARG A 294 9.30 -10.71 9.88
CA ARG A 294 10.34 -9.71 9.65
C ARG A 294 9.84 -8.63 8.69
N LEU A 295 10.42 -7.45 8.84
CA LEU A 295 10.28 -6.33 7.92
C LEU A 295 11.53 -6.22 7.06
N PHE A 296 11.41 -5.64 5.89
CA PHE A 296 12.56 -5.29 5.06
C PHE A 296 12.61 -3.77 4.92
N TYR A 297 13.71 -3.13 5.31
CA TYR A 297 13.89 -1.71 5.10
C TYR A 297 14.85 -1.44 3.95
N THR A 298 14.62 -0.32 3.25
CA THR A 298 15.50 0.20 2.20
C THR A 298 15.65 1.71 2.37
N LEU A 299 16.88 2.17 2.47
CA LEU A 299 17.21 3.58 2.33
C LEU A 299 17.18 3.93 0.83
N ARG A 300 16.21 4.73 0.44
CA ARG A 300 16.06 5.09 -0.98
C ARG A 300 17.05 6.16 -1.38
N ASP A 301 17.82 5.90 -2.44
CA ASP A 301 18.82 6.82 -2.99
C ASP A 301 19.76 7.39 -1.91
N PRO A 302 20.46 6.55 -1.12
CA PRO A 302 21.35 7.04 -0.06
C PRO A 302 22.49 7.87 -0.66
N ILE A 303 22.75 9.02 -0.04
CA ILE A 303 23.84 9.91 -0.43
C ILE A 303 25.03 9.60 0.49
N CYS A 304 26.05 8.99 -0.09
CA CYS A 304 27.31 8.68 0.57
C CYS A 304 28.38 9.69 0.18
N GLY A 305 29.14 10.18 1.16
CA GLY A 305 30.17 11.21 0.96
C GLY A 305 29.70 12.65 1.22
N GLY A 306 30.61 13.60 1.32
CA GLY A 306 30.36 15.00 1.62
C GLY A 306 30.26 15.29 3.11
N VAL A 307 29.23 16.04 3.53
CA VAL A 307 29.06 16.48 4.94
C VAL A 307 28.82 15.32 5.92
N TRP A 308 28.31 14.20 5.41
CA TRP A 308 28.02 13.00 6.22
C TRP A 308 28.99 11.89 5.82
N PRO A 309 29.77 11.34 6.75
CA PRO A 309 30.54 10.14 6.45
C PRO A 309 29.60 9.01 6.03
N ASP A 310 30.09 8.12 5.18
CA ASP A 310 29.37 6.87 4.87
C ASP A 310 28.89 6.26 6.18
N PRO A 311 27.59 5.89 6.30
CA PRO A 311 27.08 5.39 7.56
C PRO A 311 27.82 4.10 7.94
N PRO A 312 28.76 4.14 8.89
CA PRO A 312 29.47 2.95 9.31
C PRO A 312 28.49 2.03 10.03
N GLY A 313 28.27 0.85 9.52
CA GLY A 313 27.60 -0.22 10.26
C GLY A 313 26.09 -0.37 10.05
N ILE A 314 25.50 0.34 9.08
CA ILE A 314 24.12 0.08 8.65
C ILE A 314 24.12 -0.24 7.14
N PRO A 315 23.64 -1.41 6.70
CA PRO A 315 23.41 -1.64 5.27
C PRO A 315 22.30 -0.74 4.74
N SER A 316 22.36 -0.40 3.45
CA SER A 316 21.31 0.41 2.80
C SER A 316 19.97 -0.28 2.78
N ASP A 317 19.95 -1.60 2.89
CA ASP A 317 18.77 -2.45 2.88
C ASP A 317 19.02 -3.76 3.63
N ALA A 318 18.07 -4.20 4.43
CA ALA A 318 18.16 -5.47 5.16
C ALA A 318 16.81 -5.90 5.75
N PHE A 319 16.74 -7.19 6.13
CA PHE A 319 15.70 -7.68 7.03
C PHE A 319 15.95 -7.21 8.46
N THR A 320 14.85 -6.88 9.15
CA THR A 320 14.89 -6.49 10.56
C THR A 320 13.58 -6.89 11.27
N PRO A 321 13.60 -7.24 12.57
CA PRO A 321 12.38 -7.45 13.34
C PRO A 321 11.64 -6.14 13.65
N SER A 322 12.37 -5.02 13.70
CA SER A 322 11.83 -3.68 13.96
C SER A 322 12.80 -2.61 13.51
N LEU A 323 12.29 -1.38 13.34
CA LEU A 323 13.08 -0.23 12.92
C LEU A 323 12.62 1.01 13.68
N SER A 324 13.58 1.81 14.20
CA SER A 324 13.31 3.15 14.70
C SER A 324 13.92 4.19 13.76
N VAL A 325 13.13 5.19 13.39
CA VAL A 325 13.56 6.29 12.53
C VAL A 325 13.22 7.61 13.22
N MET A 326 14.21 8.46 13.43
CA MET A 326 14.00 9.82 13.92
C MET A 326 14.18 10.80 12.77
N SER A 327 13.21 11.67 12.61
CA SER A 327 13.26 12.74 11.61
C SER A 327 14.16 13.89 12.02
N LYS A 328 14.89 14.42 11.04
CA LYS A 328 15.60 15.70 11.06
C LYS A 328 15.13 16.60 9.89
N CYS A 329 13.93 16.34 9.41
CA CYS A 329 13.35 16.96 8.22
C CYS A 329 12.40 18.10 8.59
N TYR A 330 12.16 19.01 7.65
CA TYR A 330 11.27 20.18 7.86
C TYR A 330 9.83 19.94 7.40
N ALA A 331 9.64 19.24 6.28
CA ALA A 331 8.34 19.03 5.66
C ALA A 331 8.13 17.56 5.27
N ALA A 332 8.51 16.65 6.17
CA ALA A 332 8.40 15.22 5.96
C ALA A 332 7.07 14.66 6.42
N ASN A 333 6.67 13.58 5.77
CA ASN A 333 5.56 12.73 6.20
C ASN A 333 6.02 11.28 6.37
N LEU A 334 5.31 10.59 7.27
CA LEU A 334 5.29 9.13 7.34
C LEU A 334 3.98 8.68 6.67
N VAL A 335 4.11 7.90 5.61
CA VAL A 335 2.96 7.48 4.78
C VAL A 335 2.77 5.97 4.87
N ILE A 336 1.55 5.56 5.19
CA ILE A 336 1.13 4.16 5.32
C ILE A 336 0.36 3.75 4.06
N ASP A 337 0.82 2.69 3.37
CA ASP A 337 0.22 2.09 2.17
C ASP A 337 -0.16 3.13 1.09
N GLY A 338 0.62 4.22 0.98
CA GLY A 338 0.38 5.32 0.04
C GLY A 338 -0.89 6.14 0.29
N THR A 339 -1.61 5.89 1.39
CA THR A 339 -2.93 6.48 1.66
C THR A 339 -2.93 7.41 2.86
N TRP A 340 -2.34 7.01 3.98
CA TRP A 340 -2.43 7.75 5.26
C TRP A 340 -1.12 8.45 5.56
N ALA A 341 -1.10 9.77 5.51
CA ALA A 341 0.08 10.59 5.78
C ALA A 341 0.03 11.21 7.18
N TYR A 342 1.07 11.00 7.96
CA TYR A 342 1.27 11.56 9.29
C TYR A 342 2.42 12.57 9.25
N PRO A 343 2.32 13.74 9.90
CA PRO A 343 3.45 14.64 10.03
C PRO A 343 4.66 13.97 10.68
N PHE A 344 5.82 14.08 10.02
CA PHE A 344 7.05 13.43 10.45
C PHE A 344 8.25 14.39 10.43
N ASN A 345 8.10 15.52 11.10
CA ASN A 345 9.10 16.59 11.12
C ASN A 345 10.16 16.39 12.21
N ASP A 346 11.13 17.31 12.25
CA ASP A 346 12.29 17.25 13.16
C ASP A 346 11.89 16.91 14.59
N GLY A 347 12.63 15.98 15.19
CA GLY A 347 12.40 15.46 16.54
C GLY A 347 11.34 14.36 16.65
N THR A 348 10.53 14.09 15.60
CA THR A 348 9.57 12.98 15.61
C THR A 348 10.30 11.64 15.41
N VAL A 349 9.97 10.66 16.24
CA VAL A 349 10.48 9.29 16.15
C VAL A 349 9.37 8.34 15.79
N ALA A 350 9.57 7.52 14.75
CA ALA A 350 8.70 6.42 14.37
C ALA A 350 9.37 5.10 14.75
N PHE A 351 8.70 4.29 15.56
CA PHE A 351 9.07 2.91 15.83
C PHE A 351 8.11 1.98 15.09
N MET A 352 8.66 1.14 14.21
CA MET A 352 7.93 0.27 13.29
C MET A 352 8.25 -1.19 13.61
N TYR A 353 7.20 -2.00 13.74
CA TYR A 353 7.32 -3.41 14.10
C TYR A 353 6.07 -4.19 13.71
N SER A 354 6.13 -5.51 13.73
CA SER A 354 5.00 -6.41 13.50
C SER A 354 4.54 -7.08 14.79
N LYS A 355 3.26 -7.43 14.86
CA LYS A 355 2.69 -8.24 15.94
C LYS A 355 1.77 -9.31 15.39
N PRO A 356 1.78 -10.55 15.92
CA PRO A 356 0.88 -11.61 15.48
C PRO A 356 -0.61 -11.28 15.56
N GLN A 357 -1.02 -10.50 16.58
CA GLN A 357 -2.42 -10.06 16.75
C GLN A 357 -2.88 -9.06 15.69
N ASN A 358 -1.96 -8.41 15.00
CA ASN A 358 -2.25 -7.41 13.96
C ASN A 358 -2.29 -8.01 12.55
N MET A 359 -2.00 -9.30 12.39
CA MET A 359 -2.02 -9.94 11.07
C MET A 359 -3.41 -9.85 10.43
N LEU A 360 -3.44 -9.69 9.12
CA LEU A 360 -4.67 -9.62 8.32
C LEU A 360 -5.02 -11.01 7.79
N LYS A 361 -6.20 -11.49 8.13
CA LYS A 361 -6.73 -12.78 7.67
C LYS A 361 -7.28 -12.64 6.25
N THR A 362 -6.73 -13.40 5.32
CA THR A 362 -7.14 -13.38 3.91
C THR A 362 -7.47 -14.79 3.41
N VAL A 363 -8.39 -14.86 2.44
CA VAL A 363 -8.80 -16.10 1.80
C VAL A 363 -7.88 -16.43 0.64
N VAL A 364 -7.41 -17.67 0.56
CA VAL A 364 -6.71 -18.23 -0.61
C VAL A 364 -7.50 -19.44 -1.08
N LEU A 365 -8.06 -19.38 -2.28
CA LEU A 365 -8.82 -20.48 -2.88
C LEU A 365 -7.88 -21.58 -3.35
N LEU A 366 -8.33 -22.83 -3.15
CA LEU A 366 -7.62 -24.05 -3.54
C LEU A 366 -7.85 -24.39 -5.03
#